data_cadfd58ee5c8f2ca28378d4e1185f610
#
_entry.id   cadfd58ee5c8f2ca28378d4e1185f610
#
_cell.length_a   1.000
_cell.length_b   1.000
_cell.length_c   1.000
_cell.angle_alpha   90.00
_cell.angle_beta   90.00
_cell.angle_gamma   90.00
#
_symmetry.space_group_name_H-M   'P 1'
#
loop_
_entity.id
_entity.type
_entity.pdbx_description
1 polymer ?
#
loop_
_entity_poly.entity_id
_entity_poly.type
_entity_poly.pdbx_seq_one_letter_code
_entity_poly.pdbx_strand_id
1 'polypeptide(L)'
;YPGSRKNALEHMECAWQNGFTPLTVGCPIIIADGLKGTDDIDVPVEGGEYVKAAKIGRAVMDADVFISLTHFKGHETTGFGGTIKNIGMGCGSRAGKTEQHSNGIPTISSRKCVGCKRCQKECANGGLVFDAETKKMTVDTEHCVGCSRCLGACNFDAITFRNSNANAILNCKMAEYTKAVIDGRPNFHISLV
;
A
#
# COMPACT_ATOMS: atom_id res chain seq x y z
N TYR A 1 -1.22 -0.17 7.98
CA TYR A 1 -2.07 -1.34 7.84
C TYR A 1 -2.08 -2.11 9.15
N PRO A 2 -3.19 -2.70 9.56
CA PRO A 2 -3.19 -3.64 10.66
C PRO A 2 -2.33 -4.86 10.30
N GLY A 3 -1.54 -5.35 11.25
CA GLY A 3 -0.65 -6.48 11.08
C GLY A 3 0.77 -6.20 11.57
N SER A 4 1.51 -7.25 11.84
CA SER A 4 2.86 -7.23 12.42
C SER A 4 3.94 -6.95 11.36
N ARG A 5 3.78 -5.92 10.53
CA ARG A 5 4.70 -5.57 9.43
C ARG A 5 4.85 -4.06 9.25
N LYS A 6 4.88 -3.32 10.36
CA LYS A 6 4.98 -1.85 10.33
C LYS A 6 6.41 -1.35 10.11
N ASN A 7 7.39 -2.13 10.50
CA ASN A 7 8.82 -1.87 10.39
C ASN A 7 9.56 -3.16 10.06
N ALA A 8 10.87 -3.08 9.77
CA ALA A 8 11.64 -4.25 9.36
C ALA A 8 11.72 -5.34 10.43
N LEU A 9 11.77 -4.96 11.71
CA LEU A 9 11.88 -5.95 12.82
C LEU A 9 10.61 -6.79 12.91
N GLU A 10 9.44 -6.14 12.99
CA GLU A 10 8.15 -6.83 13.00
C GLU A 10 7.92 -7.66 11.74
N HIS A 11 8.34 -7.13 10.58
CA HIS A 11 8.17 -7.81 9.31
C HIS A 11 9.07 -9.04 9.21
N MET A 12 10.31 -8.95 9.67
CA MET A 12 11.24 -10.07 9.72
C MET A 12 10.76 -11.16 10.70
N GLU A 13 10.30 -10.76 11.89
CA GLU A 13 9.72 -11.68 12.85
C GLU A 13 8.49 -12.40 12.25
N CYS A 14 7.60 -11.67 11.59
CA CYS A 14 6.45 -12.27 10.90
C CYS A 14 6.91 -13.27 9.82
N ALA A 15 7.94 -12.95 9.03
CA ALA A 15 8.50 -13.86 8.05
C ALA A 15 9.03 -15.15 8.70
N TRP A 16 9.78 -15.04 9.79
CA TRP A 16 10.31 -16.19 10.51
C TRP A 16 9.22 -17.07 11.11
N GLN A 17 8.19 -16.49 11.71
CA GLN A 17 7.04 -17.22 12.24
C GLN A 17 6.28 -18.00 11.14
N ASN A 18 6.40 -17.58 9.89
CA ASN A 18 5.82 -18.25 8.73
C ASN A 18 6.83 -19.13 7.96
N GLY A 19 7.98 -19.45 8.56
CA GLY A 19 8.96 -20.36 8.01
C GLY A 19 9.96 -19.75 7.03
N PHE A 20 9.92 -18.44 6.79
CA PHE A 20 10.89 -17.75 5.95
C PHE A 20 12.11 -17.34 6.81
N THR A 21 13.05 -18.25 6.98
CA THR A 21 14.32 -17.98 7.64
C THR A 21 15.48 -18.22 6.67
N PRO A 22 16.68 -17.64 6.88
CA PRO A 22 17.84 -17.91 6.04
C PRO A 22 18.18 -19.39 5.92
N LEU A 23 17.90 -20.19 6.96
CA LEU A 23 18.12 -21.62 6.97
C LEU A 23 17.11 -22.38 6.08
N THR A 24 15.84 -21.98 6.11
CA THR A 24 14.78 -22.67 5.35
C THR A 24 14.78 -22.26 3.88
N VAL A 25 15.06 -20.98 3.56
CA VAL A 25 15.08 -20.50 2.18
C VAL A 25 16.46 -20.59 1.52
N GLY A 26 17.52 -20.85 2.29
CA GLY A 26 18.87 -21.04 1.77
C GLY A 26 19.58 -19.76 1.32
N CYS A 27 19.06 -18.58 1.68
CA CYS A 27 19.65 -17.29 1.33
C CYS A 27 19.33 -16.22 2.38
N PRO A 28 20.07 -15.08 2.42
CA PRO A 28 19.73 -13.94 3.27
C PRO A 28 18.34 -13.39 2.96
N ILE A 29 17.65 -12.90 4.00
CA ILE A 29 16.35 -12.23 3.90
C ILE A 29 16.53 -10.75 4.15
N ILE A 30 15.97 -9.92 3.29
CA ILE A 30 16.08 -8.46 3.35
C ILE A 30 14.67 -7.85 3.30
N ILE A 31 14.41 -6.88 4.18
CA ILE A 31 13.24 -6.02 4.08
C ILE A 31 13.62 -4.81 3.25
N ALA A 32 13.09 -4.74 2.04
CA ALA A 32 13.62 -3.92 0.95
C ALA A 32 13.44 -2.41 1.12
N ASP A 33 12.54 -1.95 1.99
CA ASP A 33 12.26 -0.55 2.25
C ASP A 33 12.85 -0.07 3.60
N GLY A 34 13.83 -0.79 4.12
CA GLY A 34 14.64 -0.43 5.29
C GLY A 34 13.89 -0.52 6.62
N LEU A 35 14.55 -0.08 7.69
CA LEU A 35 14.09 -0.28 9.07
C LEU A 35 12.70 0.31 9.35
N LYS A 36 12.38 1.46 8.76
CA LYS A 36 11.12 2.19 8.99
C LYS A 36 10.15 2.12 7.79
N GLY A 37 10.49 1.41 6.72
CA GLY A 37 9.71 1.38 5.48
C GLY A 37 9.80 2.68 4.65
N THR A 38 10.90 3.42 4.82
CA THR A 38 11.12 4.75 4.21
C THR A 38 12.38 4.80 3.34
N ASP A 39 13.09 3.68 3.20
CA ASP A 39 14.23 3.58 2.29
C ASP A 39 13.71 3.17 0.91
N ASP A 40 13.35 4.18 0.12
CA ASP A 40 12.78 4.00 -1.21
C ASP A 40 13.48 4.87 -2.26
N ILE A 41 13.18 4.58 -3.50
CA ILE A 41 13.60 5.34 -4.67
C ILE A 41 12.40 5.59 -5.57
N ASP A 42 12.31 6.79 -6.12
CA ASP A 42 11.32 7.14 -7.14
C ASP A 42 11.79 6.60 -8.50
N VAL A 43 11.04 5.65 -9.05
CA VAL A 43 11.31 5.04 -10.36
C VAL A 43 10.31 5.60 -11.37
N PRO A 44 10.75 6.31 -12.42
CA PRO A 44 9.87 6.83 -13.46
C PRO A 44 9.06 5.72 -14.13
N VAL A 45 7.78 6.00 -14.40
CA VAL A 45 6.87 5.08 -15.10
C VAL A 45 6.51 5.70 -16.45
N GLU A 46 7.26 5.37 -17.48
CA GLU A 46 6.98 5.85 -18.82
C GLU A 46 5.63 5.32 -19.32
N GLY A 47 4.77 6.25 -19.79
CA GLY A 47 3.41 5.92 -20.23
C GLY A 47 2.43 5.67 -19.08
N GLY A 48 2.82 5.87 -17.82
CA GLY A 48 1.93 5.71 -16.67
C GLY A 48 0.76 6.71 -16.72
N GLU A 49 -0.45 6.21 -16.56
CA GLU A 49 -1.67 7.02 -16.52
C GLU A 49 -1.87 7.61 -15.11
N TYR A 50 -1.71 6.77 -14.09
CA TYR A 50 -1.99 7.09 -12.68
C TYR A 50 -0.73 7.36 -11.85
N VAL A 51 0.41 6.77 -12.24
CA VAL A 51 1.68 6.88 -11.50
C VAL A 51 2.75 7.41 -12.44
N LYS A 52 3.33 8.55 -12.11
CA LYS A 52 4.44 9.13 -12.89
C LYS A 52 5.80 8.63 -12.42
N ALA A 53 5.93 8.40 -11.12
CA ALA A 53 7.11 7.77 -10.50
C ALA A 53 6.65 6.87 -9.35
N ALA A 54 7.03 5.60 -9.41
CA ALA A 54 6.69 4.60 -8.40
C ALA A 54 7.71 4.61 -7.26
N LYS A 55 7.24 4.63 -6.01
CA LYS A 55 8.10 4.59 -4.81
C LYS A 55 8.39 3.13 -4.45
N ILE A 56 9.53 2.64 -4.90
CA ILE A 56 9.95 1.25 -4.74
C ILE A 56 10.99 1.13 -3.63
N GLY A 57 10.88 0.08 -2.81
CA GLY A 57 11.90 -0.22 -1.80
C GLY A 57 13.29 -0.34 -2.43
N ARG A 58 14.27 0.40 -1.90
CA ARG A 58 15.60 0.56 -2.51
C ARG A 58 16.26 -0.75 -2.83
N ALA A 59 16.30 -1.71 -1.89
CA ALA A 59 16.97 -2.98 -2.11
C ALA A 59 16.36 -3.82 -3.24
N VAL A 60 15.11 -3.57 -3.63
CA VAL A 60 14.52 -4.18 -4.84
C VAL A 60 15.18 -3.63 -6.08
N MET A 61 15.47 -2.32 -6.13
CA MET A 61 16.02 -1.66 -7.30
C MET A 61 17.54 -1.81 -7.40
N ASP A 62 18.22 -2.07 -6.28
CA ASP A 62 19.66 -2.34 -6.24
C ASP A 62 20.02 -3.75 -6.79
N ALA A 63 19.03 -4.64 -6.96
CA ALA A 63 19.26 -5.97 -7.51
C ALA A 63 19.38 -5.94 -9.05
N ASP A 64 20.38 -6.61 -9.59
CA ASP A 64 20.63 -6.71 -11.05
C ASP A 64 19.59 -7.58 -11.76
N VAL A 65 19.10 -8.63 -11.10
CA VAL A 65 18.13 -9.60 -11.63
C VAL A 65 16.95 -9.70 -10.68
N PHE A 66 15.75 -9.70 -11.22
CA PHE A 66 14.53 -9.83 -10.43
C PHE A 66 13.78 -11.13 -10.73
N ILE A 67 13.66 -12.01 -9.73
CA ILE A 67 12.88 -13.23 -9.83
C ILE A 67 11.74 -13.18 -8.81
N SER A 68 10.50 -13.33 -9.27
CA SER A 68 9.35 -13.45 -8.36
C SER A 68 8.92 -14.89 -8.21
N LEU A 69 8.72 -15.32 -6.97
CA LEU A 69 8.02 -16.55 -6.61
C LEU A 69 6.67 -16.18 -5.99
N THR A 70 5.60 -16.51 -6.68
CA THR A 70 4.26 -16.01 -6.38
C THR A 70 3.31 -17.15 -6.06
N HIS A 71 2.55 -17.03 -4.97
CA HIS A 71 1.38 -17.84 -4.74
C HIS A 71 0.16 -17.22 -5.43
N PHE A 72 -0.46 -17.95 -6.35
CA PHE A 72 -1.66 -17.51 -7.04
C PHE A 72 -2.90 -17.85 -6.22
N LYS A 73 -3.77 -16.88 -6.00
CA LYS A 73 -5.02 -17.07 -5.23
C LYS A 73 -6.10 -16.06 -5.61
N GLY A 74 -7.35 -16.35 -5.25
CA GLY A 74 -8.45 -15.40 -5.34
C GLY A 74 -8.23 -14.17 -4.47
N HIS A 75 -8.77 -13.02 -4.88
CA HIS A 75 -8.68 -11.76 -4.14
C HIS A 75 -9.92 -10.88 -4.37
N GLU A 76 -10.50 -10.36 -3.29
CA GLU A 76 -11.76 -9.59 -3.31
C GLU A 76 -11.72 -8.33 -4.20
N THR A 77 -10.59 -7.60 -4.20
CA THR A 77 -10.47 -6.32 -4.90
C THR A 77 -9.98 -6.47 -6.34
N THR A 78 -9.10 -7.46 -6.59
CA THR A 78 -8.41 -7.63 -7.88
C THR A 78 -8.90 -8.83 -8.67
N GLY A 79 -9.92 -9.54 -8.19
CA GLY A 79 -10.38 -10.83 -8.72
C GLY A 79 -9.43 -11.97 -8.35
N PHE A 80 -8.14 -11.82 -8.61
CA PHE A 80 -7.08 -12.72 -8.18
C PHE A 80 -5.82 -11.95 -7.76
N GLY A 81 -4.97 -12.62 -6.99
CA GLY A 81 -3.63 -12.15 -6.62
C GLY A 81 -2.59 -13.06 -7.25
N GLY A 82 -1.86 -12.55 -8.21
CA GLY A 82 -0.77 -13.23 -8.91
C GLY A 82 0.48 -12.36 -8.95
N THR A 83 1.36 -12.60 -9.89
CA THR A 83 2.67 -11.95 -10.02
C THR A 83 2.57 -10.42 -10.05
N ILE A 84 1.73 -9.85 -10.92
CA ILE A 84 1.57 -8.39 -11.04
C ILE A 84 1.18 -7.77 -9.69
N LYS A 85 0.18 -8.34 -9.02
CA LYS A 85 -0.23 -7.84 -7.70
C LYS A 85 0.89 -7.97 -6.65
N ASN A 86 1.58 -9.11 -6.63
CA ASN A 86 2.63 -9.37 -5.64
C ASN A 86 3.83 -8.43 -5.84
N ILE A 87 4.22 -8.17 -7.08
CA ILE A 87 5.30 -7.23 -7.39
C ILE A 87 4.82 -5.80 -7.10
N GLY A 88 3.75 -5.36 -7.73
CA GLY A 88 3.29 -3.98 -7.66
C GLY A 88 3.01 -3.51 -6.24
N MET A 89 2.27 -4.31 -5.47
CA MET A 89 1.97 -3.98 -4.08
C MET A 89 3.14 -4.33 -3.15
N GLY A 90 3.82 -5.47 -3.38
CA GLY A 90 4.86 -5.99 -2.50
C GLY A 90 6.15 -5.18 -2.53
N CYS A 91 6.61 -4.77 -3.71
CA CYS A 91 7.86 -4.01 -3.87
C CYS A 91 7.71 -2.50 -3.59
N GLY A 92 6.48 -1.97 -3.58
CA GLY A 92 6.24 -0.60 -3.17
C GLY A 92 6.69 -0.38 -1.72
N SER A 93 7.37 0.73 -1.45
CA SER A 93 7.68 1.17 -0.10
C SER A 93 6.41 1.45 0.72
N ARG A 94 6.57 1.82 1.97
CA ARG A 94 5.44 2.27 2.80
C ARG A 94 4.71 3.45 2.15
N ALA A 95 5.42 4.42 1.59
CA ALA A 95 4.85 5.55 0.85
C ALA A 95 4.18 5.08 -0.45
N GLY A 96 4.85 4.20 -1.21
CA GLY A 96 4.30 3.61 -2.43
C GLY A 96 3.01 2.82 -2.21
N LYS A 97 2.95 2.00 -1.16
CA LYS A 97 1.70 1.31 -0.78
C LYS A 97 0.57 2.28 -0.44
N THR A 98 0.91 3.39 0.24
CA THR A 98 -0.05 4.45 0.56
C THR A 98 -0.57 5.11 -0.72
N GLU A 99 0.31 5.45 -1.65
CA GLU A 99 -0.04 6.04 -2.95
C GLU A 99 -0.93 5.12 -3.80
N GLN A 100 -0.61 3.84 -3.87
CA GLN A 100 -1.42 2.87 -4.60
C GLN A 100 -2.84 2.78 -4.03
N HIS A 101 -2.99 2.82 -2.71
CA HIS A 101 -4.29 2.81 -2.03
C HIS A 101 -5.00 4.17 -1.98
N SER A 102 -4.36 5.25 -2.43
CA SER A 102 -4.95 6.59 -2.45
C SER A 102 -5.88 6.77 -3.64
N ASN A 103 -7.09 6.21 -3.54
CA ASN A 103 -8.07 6.21 -4.64
C ASN A 103 -9.14 7.29 -4.52
N GLY A 104 -8.86 8.34 -3.77
CA GLY A 104 -9.75 9.48 -3.64
C GLY A 104 -9.89 10.00 -2.22
N ILE A 105 -10.45 11.19 -2.13
CA ILE A 105 -10.73 11.87 -0.87
C ILE A 105 -11.99 11.26 -0.25
N PRO A 106 -11.97 10.88 1.05
CA PRO A 106 -13.14 10.33 1.70
C PRO A 106 -14.22 11.40 1.87
N THR A 107 -15.47 10.96 1.92
CA THR A 107 -16.60 11.78 2.31
C THR A 107 -17.07 11.34 3.69
N ILE A 108 -17.34 12.29 4.57
CA ILE A 108 -17.85 12.03 5.92
C ILE A 108 -19.32 12.43 6.00
N SER A 109 -20.17 11.46 6.30
CA SER A 109 -21.59 11.70 6.54
C SER A 109 -21.79 12.40 7.90
N SER A 110 -22.17 13.65 7.90
CA SER A 110 -22.46 14.40 9.13
C SER A 110 -23.58 13.76 9.97
N ARG A 111 -24.53 13.08 9.32
CA ARG A 111 -25.62 12.37 9.99
C ARG A 111 -25.12 11.13 10.77
N LYS A 112 -24.17 10.40 10.24
CA LYS A 112 -23.62 9.19 10.88
C LYS A 112 -22.42 9.48 11.78
N CYS A 113 -21.69 10.56 11.55
CA CYS A 113 -20.53 10.92 12.34
C CYS A 113 -20.93 11.36 13.75
N VAL A 114 -20.35 10.76 14.76
CA VAL A 114 -20.57 11.10 16.17
C VAL A 114 -19.42 11.93 16.78
N GLY A 115 -18.45 12.34 15.98
CA GLY A 115 -17.32 13.16 16.43
C GLY A 115 -16.34 12.46 17.37
N CYS A 116 -16.25 11.14 17.36
CA CYS A 116 -15.42 10.35 18.30
C CYS A 116 -13.90 10.50 18.07
N LYS A 117 -13.45 11.18 17.03
CA LYS A 117 -12.05 11.47 16.67
C LYS A 117 -11.16 10.24 16.44
N ARG A 118 -11.69 9.02 16.38
CA ARG A 118 -10.88 7.81 16.11
C ARG A 118 -10.16 7.91 14.77
N CYS A 119 -10.87 8.29 13.72
CA CYS A 119 -10.30 8.46 12.38
C CYS A 119 -9.20 9.53 12.33
N GLN A 120 -9.30 10.59 13.14
CA GLN A 120 -8.26 11.61 13.26
C GLN A 120 -6.97 11.03 13.87
N LYS A 121 -7.08 10.19 14.91
CA LYS A 121 -5.93 9.54 15.56
C LYS A 121 -5.18 8.60 14.60
N GLU A 122 -5.90 7.98 13.67
CA GLU A 122 -5.31 7.09 12.66
C GLU A 122 -4.77 7.84 11.44
N CYS A 123 -5.05 9.14 11.32
CA CYS A 123 -4.62 9.93 10.18
C CYS A 123 -3.18 10.44 10.37
N ALA A 124 -2.22 9.79 9.71
CA ALA A 124 -0.81 10.16 9.81
C ALA A 124 -0.48 11.52 9.18
N ASN A 125 -1.35 12.02 8.28
CA ASN A 125 -1.08 13.24 7.50
C ASN A 125 -1.93 14.45 7.95
N GLY A 126 -2.70 14.31 9.03
CA GLY A 126 -3.55 15.40 9.52
C GLY A 126 -4.77 15.73 8.65
N GLY A 127 -5.05 14.93 7.62
CA GLY A 127 -6.16 15.17 6.67
C GLY A 127 -7.57 14.99 7.24
N LEU A 128 -7.72 14.85 8.56
CA LEU A 128 -9.02 14.80 9.24
C LEU A 128 -9.06 15.79 10.39
N VAL A 129 -9.95 16.73 10.29
CA VAL A 129 -10.09 17.84 11.24
C VAL A 129 -11.41 17.70 12.00
N PHE A 130 -11.37 17.97 13.30
CA PHE A 130 -12.56 18.04 14.12
C PHE A 130 -13.12 19.45 14.09
N ASP A 131 -14.33 19.58 13.62
CA ASP A 131 -15.08 20.83 13.65
C ASP A 131 -15.75 20.97 15.03
N ALA A 132 -15.35 21.99 15.76
CA ALA A 132 -15.84 22.24 17.13
C ALA A 132 -17.29 22.77 17.17
N GLU A 133 -17.76 23.44 16.11
CA GLU A 133 -19.12 23.98 16.04
C GLU A 133 -20.13 22.87 15.77
N THR A 134 -19.87 22.07 14.75
CA THR A 134 -20.77 20.95 14.38
C THR A 134 -20.54 19.70 15.22
N LYS A 135 -19.43 19.64 15.97
CA LYS A 135 -18.94 18.45 16.70
C LYS A 135 -18.79 17.22 15.80
N LYS A 136 -18.41 17.42 14.54
CA LYS A 136 -18.23 16.39 13.53
C LYS A 136 -16.78 16.40 12.99
N MET A 137 -16.45 15.32 12.30
CA MET A 137 -15.18 15.27 11.56
C MET A 137 -15.40 15.80 10.15
N THR A 138 -14.40 16.53 9.65
CA THR A 138 -14.30 17.02 8.27
C THR A 138 -13.02 16.53 7.62
N VAL A 139 -12.96 16.60 6.31
CA VAL A 139 -11.75 16.23 5.54
C VAL A 139 -11.05 17.50 5.09
N ASP A 140 -9.79 17.62 5.47
CA ASP A 140 -8.87 18.58 4.91
C ASP A 140 -8.27 17.99 3.63
N THR A 141 -8.68 18.53 2.48
CA THR A 141 -8.32 18.01 1.17
C THR A 141 -6.88 18.30 0.79
N GLU A 142 -6.25 19.30 1.40
CA GLU A 142 -4.84 19.65 1.16
C GLU A 142 -3.90 18.64 1.82
N HIS A 143 -4.27 18.13 2.99
CA HIS A 143 -3.47 17.16 3.74
C HIS A 143 -3.91 15.70 3.54
N CYS A 144 -5.09 15.47 2.95
CA CYS A 144 -5.61 14.13 2.74
C CYS A 144 -4.97 13.45 1.53
N VAL A 145 -4.18 12.41 1.77
CA VAL A 145 -3.56 11.57 0.72
C VAL A 145 -4.42 10.37 0.29
N GLY A 146 -5.67 10.29 0.70
CA GLY A 146 -6.61 9.24 0.27
C GLY A 146 -6.29 7.81 0.74
N CYS A 147 -5.45 7.62 1.74
CA CYS A 147 -4.92 6.30 2.16
C CYS A 147 -5.93 5.35 2.80
N SER A 148 -7.17 5.73 2.95
CA SER A 148 -8.30 4.92 3.45
C SER A 148 -8.23 4.42 4.90
N ARG A 149 -7.20 4.77 5.70
CA ARG A 149 -7.07 4.33 7.11
C ARG A 149 -8.27 4.73 7.96
N CYS A 150 -8.80 5.93 7.72
CA CYS A 150 -9.96 6.46 8.43
C CYS A 150 -11.22 5.61 8.24
N LEU A 151 -11.38 4.94 7.10
CA LEU A 151 -12.50 4.05 6.83
C LEU A 151 -12.51 2.88 7.82
N GLY A 152 -11.38 2.19 7.97
CA GLY A 152 -11.24 1.07 8.91
C GLY A 152 -11.35 1.48 10.38
N ALA A 153 -11.09 2.77 10.71
CA ALA A 153 -11.20 3.28 12.07
C ALA A 153 -12.62 3.70 12.47
N CYS A 154 -13.54 3.81 11.50
CA CYS A 154 -14.89 4.31 11.73
C CYS A 154 -15.88 3.19 12.07
N ASN A 155 -16.28 3.08 13.33
CA ASN A 155 -17.27 2.10 13.77
C ASN A 155 -18.74 2.52 13.48
N PHE A 156 -18.95 3.66 12.83
CA PHE A 156 -20.29 4.23 12.58
C PHE A 156 -20.63 4.27 11.09
N ASP A 157 -19.79 3.68 10.23
CA ASP A 157 -19.95 3.72 8.78
C ASP A 157 -20.19 5.14 8.23
N ALA A 158 -19.60 6.13 8.90
CA ALA A 158 -19.76 7.54 8.54
C ALA A 158 -18.83 7.96 7.41
N ILE A 159 -17.78 7.17 7.10
CA ILE A 159 -16.77 7.50 6.10
C ILE A 159 -16.99 6.63 4.88
N THR A 160 -17.08 7.25 3.72
CA THR A 160 -17.23 6.57 2.42
C THR A 160 -16.30 7.20 1.39
N PHE A 161 -15.96 6.44 0.35
CA PHE A 161 -15.25 6.95 -0.82
C PHE A 161 -16.22 7.01 -2.00
N ARG A 162 -16.26 8.14 -2.71
CA ARG A 162 -17.21 8.36 -3.81
C ARG A 162 -16.80 7.71 -5.13
N ASN A 163 -15.61 7.13 -5.20
CA ASN A 163 -15.09 6.64 -6.47
C ASN A 163 -15.52 5.19 -6.70
N SER A 164 -16.50 4.98 -7.59
CA SER A 164 -16.93 3.65 -8.04
C SER A 164 -15.82 2.87 -8.76
N ASN A 165 -14.80 3.56 -9.28
CA ASN A 165 -13.68 2.97 -10.01
C ASN A 165 -12.42 2.77 -9.14
N ALA A 166 -12.52 2.92 -7.82
CA ALA A 166 -11.37 2.83 -6.92
C ALA A 166 -10.58 1.52 -7.09
N ASN A 167 -11.26 0.40 -7.28
CA ASN A 167 -10.60 -0.89 -7.50
C ASN A 167 -9.91 -0.97 -8.87
N ALA A 168 -10.51 -0.42 -9.92
CA ALA A 168 -9.89 -0.37 -11.24
C ALA A 168 -8.62 0.50 -11.24
N ILE A 169 -8.69 1.68 -10.61
CA ILE A 169 -7.55 2.58 -10.45
C ILE A 169 -6.43 1.91 -9.64
N LEU A 170 -6.76 1.21 -8.55
CA LEU A 170 -5.79 0.45 -7.76
C LEU A 170 -5.11 -0.62 -8.62
N ASN A 171 -5.87 -1.35 -9.44
CA ASN A 171 -5.33 -2.38 -10.32
C ASN A 171 -4.37 -1.79 -11.37
N CYS A 172 -4.73 -0.65 -11.97
CA CYS A 172 -3.83 0.06 -12.88
C CYS A 172 -2.54 0.52 -12.18
N LYS A 173 -2.66 1.15 -11.01
CA LYS A 173 -1.48 1.56 -10.23
C LYS A 173 -0.57 0.37 -9.88
N MET A 174 -1.14 -0.79 -9.51
CA MET A 174 -0.33 -1.99 -9.26
C MET A 174 0.41 -2.47 -10.51
N ALA A 175 -0.22 -2.43 -11.68
CA ALA A 175 0.43 -2.76 -12.94
C ALA A 175 1.57 -1.78 -13.27
N GLU A 176 1.34 -0.49 -13.08
CA GLU A 176 2.35 0.56 -13.29
C GLU A 176 3.53 0.43 -12.31
N TYR A 177 3.27 0.12 -11.04
CA TYR A 177 4.31 -0.21 -10.06
C TYR A 177 5.09 -1.47 -10.45
N THR A 178 4.41 -2.49 -10.98
CA THR A 178 5.08 -3.70 -11.48
C THR A 178 6.00 -3.36 -12.64
N LYS A 179 5.53 -2.56 -13.60
CA LYS A 179 6.34 -2.07 -14.72
C LYS A 179 7.61 -1.39 -14.21
N ALA A 180 7.50 -0.48 -13.24
CA ALA A 180 8.64 0.19 -12.63
C ALA A 180 9.68 -0.77 -12.04
N VAL A 181 9.23 -1.88 -11.46
CA VAL A 181 10.13 -2.86 -10.85
C VAL A 181 10.86 -3.69 -11.88
N ILE A 182 10.21 -4.11 -12.98
CA ILE A 182 10.75 -5.09 -13.91
C ILE A 182 11.39 -4.48 -15.17
N ASP A 183 11.02 -3.24 -15.50
CA ASP A 183 11.47 -2.60 -16.74
C ASP A 183 12.99 -2.38 -16.73
N GLY A 184 13.63 -2.63 -17.87
CA GLY A 184 15.06 -2.36 -18.08
C GLY A 184 16.02 -3.34 -17.40
N ARG A 185 15.55 -4.43 -16.76
CA ARG A 185 16.43 -5.46 -16.17
C ARG A 185 15.95 -6.88 -16.43
N PRO A 186 16.84 -7.90 -16.38
CA PRO A 186 16.45 -9.30 -16.49
C PRO A 186 15.47 -9.67 -15.37
N ASN A 187 14.35 -10.30 -15.74
CA ASN A 187 13.36 -10.75 -14.77
C ASN A 187 12.73 -12.07 -15.19
N PHE A 188 12.27 -12.85 -14.20
CA PHE A 188 11.57 -14.10 -14.39
C PHE A 188 10.52 -14.33 -13.32
N HIS A 189 9.40 -14.97 -13.67
CA HIS A 189 8.25 -15.09 -12.77
C HIS A 189 7.74 -16.53 -12.69
N ILE A 190 7.67 -17.05 -11.46
CA ILE A 190 7.17 -18.38 -11.14
C ILE A 190 5.87 -18.19 -10.34
N SER A 191 4.77 -18.78 -10.82
CA SER A 191 3.51 -18.79 -10.10
C SER A 191 3.17 -20.21 -9.65
N LEU A 192 2.93 -20.37 -8.35
CA LEU A 192 2.42 -21.58 -7.74
C LEU A 192 0.89 -21.48 -7.66
N VAL A 193 0.18 -22.45 -8.22
CA VAL A 193 -1.28 -22.51 -8.31
C VAL A 193 -1.83 -23.58 -7.38
#